data_d1fea61e01559cefb32c5a107d63ac58
#
_entry.id   d1fea61e01559cefb32c5a107d63ac58
#
_cell.length_a   1.000
_cell.length_b   1.000
_cell.length_c   1.000
_cell.angle_alpha   90.00
_cell.angle_beta   90.00
_cell.angle_gamma   90.00
#
_symmetry.space_group_name_H-M   'P 1'
#
loop_
_entity.id
_entity.type
_entity.pdbx_description
1 polymer ?
#
loop_
_entity_poly.entity_id
_entity_poly.type
_entity_poly.pdbx_seq_one_letter_code
_entity_poly.pdbx_strand_id
1 'polypeptide(L)'
;EEALQTVPQTYREASLALGATKWQTIRKVVLPEAMGGIITGIMLASGRAIGESAILIFTAGTTVSRHMADFDVFAGGETLAVHLWYVMGIGLVPDRVAIANGIGALLILVVLFINLIFIFAQRKLKSV
;
A
#
# COMPACT_ATOMS: atom_id res chain seq x y z
N GLU A 1 8.11 -12.17 -2.15
CA GLU A 1 8.74 -13.50 -2.19
C GLU A 1 7.75 -14.52 -2.77
N GLU A 2 6.56 -14.68 -2.21
CA GLU A 2 5.54 -15.61 -2.68
C GLU A 2 5.22 -15.47 -4.19
N ALA A 3 5.04 -14.25 -4.68
CA ALA A 3 4.76 -14.00 -6.10
C ALA A 3 5.84 -14.53 -7.04
N LEU A 4 7.09 -14.59 -6.61
CA LEU A 4 8.17 -15.19 -7.40
C LEU A 4 8.19 -16.71 -7.31
N GLN A 5 7.67 -17.28 -6.23
CA GLN A 5 7.58 -18.75 -6.04
C GLN A 5 6.42 -19.36 -6.81
N THR A 6 5.38 -18.58 -7.13
CA THR A 6 4.27 -19.06 -7.94
C THR A 6 4.64 -19.33 -9.41
N VAL A 7 5.78 -18.78 -9.89
CA VAL A 7 6.25 -19.06 -11.25
C VAL A 7 6.78 -20.48 -11.34
N PRO A 8 6.20 -21.35 -12.20
CA PRO A 8 6.57 -22.75 -12.33
C PRO A 8 8.06 -22.92 -12.62
N GLN A 9 8.66 -23.89 -11.97
CA GLN A 9 10.08 -24.19 -12.13
C GLN A 9 10.44 -24.59 -13.56
N THR A 10 9.50 -25.20 -14.26
CA THR A 10 9.63 -25.58 -15.68
C THR A 10 10.00 -24.41 -16.58
N TYR A 11 9.50 -23.20 -16.30
CA TYR A 11 9.85 -22.01 -17.08
C TYR A 11 11.30 -21.59 -16.88
N ARG A 12 11.81 -21.76 -15.67
CA ARG A 12 13.22 -21.48 -15.33
C ARG A 12 14.14 -22.47 -16.00
N GLU A 13 13.80 -23.76 -15.92
CA GLU A 13 14.56 -24.86 -16.51
C GLU A 13 14.58 -24.77 -18.04
N ALA A 14 13.44 -24.48 -18.67
CA ALA A 14 13.37 -24.29 -20.11
C ALA A 14 14.23 -23.12 -20.60
N SER A 15 14.20 -22.00 -19.88
CA SER A 15 15.04 -20.84 -20.21
C SER A 15 16.53 -21.15 -20.10
N LEU A 16 16.94 -21.86 -19.04
CA LEU A 16 18.33 -22.27 -18.84
C LEU A 16 18.76 -23.31 -19.88
N ALA A 17 17.88 -24.24 -20.27
CA ALA A 17 18.17 -25.22 -21.32
C ALA A 17 18.39 -24.56 -22.70
N LEU A 18 17.77 -23.42 -22.95
CA LEU A 18 18.02 -22.58 -24.14
C LEU A 18 19.32 -21.77 -24.07
N GLY A 19 20.13 -21.96 -23.02
CA GLY A 19 21.44 -21.27 -22.87
C GLY A 19 21.34 -19.90 -22.22
N ALA A 20 20.18 -19.50 -21.68
CA ALA A 20 20.07 -18.23 -20.97
C ALA A 20 20.81 -18.27 -19.65
N THR A 21 21.45 -17.16 -19.26
CA THR A 21 22.05 -17.00 -17.93
C THR A 21 20.96 -16.87 -16.86
N LYS A 22 21.30 -17.18 -15.59
CA LYS A 22 20.38 -17.01 -14.46
C LYS A 22 19.76 -15.61 -14.41
N TRP A 23 20.55 -14.57 -14.67
CA TRP A 23 20.08 -13.19 -14.70
C TRP A 23 19.08 -12.91 -15.84
N GLN A 24 19.36 -13.44 -17.03
CA GLN A 24 18.46 -13.34 -18.17
C GLN A 24 17.13 -14.07 -17.90
N THR A 25 17.17 -15.25 -17.30
CA THR A 25 15.99 -16.01 -16.89
C THR A 25 15.14 -15.22 -15.89
N ILE A 26 15.76 -14.64 -14.85
CA ILE A 26 15.04 -13.83 -13.86
C ILE A 26 14.38 -12.64 -14.52
N ARG A 27 15.11 -11.86 -15.32
CA ARG A 27 14.62 -10.60 -15.87
C ARG A 27 13.61 -10.77 -17.01
N LYS A 28 13.78 -11.81 -17.84
CA LYS A 28 12.97 -11.99 -19.07
C LYS A 28 11.83 -13.01 -18.91
N VAL A 29 11.91 -13.90 -17.92
CA VAL A 29 10.93 -14.96 -17.73
C VAL A 29 10.24 -14.86 -16.38
N VAL A 30 11.01 -14.91 -15.28
CA VAL A 30 10.43 -15.01 -13.94
C VAL A 30 9.77 -13.70 -13.51
N LEU A 31 10.44 -12.56 -13.70
CA LEU A 31 9.93 -11.27 -13.24
C LEU A 31 8.67 -10.83 -13.99
N PRO A 32 8.59 -10.90 -15.33
CA PRO A 32 7.37 -10.57 -16.05
C PRO A 32 6.18 -11.47 -15.66
N GLU A 33 6.41 -12.78 -15.50
CA GLU A 33 5.36 -13.72 -15.09
C GLU A 33 4.87 -13.47 -13.66
N ALA A 34 5.78 -13.12 -12.74
CA ALA A 34 5.46 -12.81 -11.36
C ALA A 34 4.80 -11.43 -11.16
N MET A 35 4.80 -10.53 -12.15
CA MET A 35 4.33 -9.14 -12.00
C MET A 35 2.89 -9.03 -11.51
N GLY A 36 2.01 -9.93 -11.94
CA GLY A 36 0.62 -9.97 -11.46
C GLY A 36 0.53 -10.17 -9.95
N GLY A 37 1.27 -11.13 -9.43
CA GLY A 37 1.35 -11.41 -7.99
C GLY A 37 2.03 -10.29 -7.21
N ILE A 38 3.10 -9.69 -7.75
CA ILE A 38 3.82 -8.58 -7.14
C ILE A 38 2.87 -7.38 -6.96
N ILE A 39 2.13 -6.98 -7.99
CA ILE A 39 1.18 -5.87 -7.92
C ILE A 39 0.08 -6.15 -6.91
N THR A 40 -0.45 -7.38 -6.88
CA THR A 40 -1.45 -7.77 -5.88
C THR A 40 -0.90 -7.65 -4.46
N GLY A 41 0.35 -8.10 -4.24
CA GLY A 41 1.02 -7.94 -2.95
C GLY A 41 1.21 -6.48 -2.53
N ILE A 42 1.58 -5.61 -3.47
CA ILE A 42 1.70 -4.16 -3.22
C ILE A 42 0.33 -3.54 -2.88
N MET A 43 -0.75 -3.95 -3.58
CA MET A 43 -2.12 -3.50 -3.27
C MET A 43 -2.51 -3.82 -1.83
N LEU A 44 -2.31 -5.08 -1.42
CA LEU A 44 -2.64 -5.53 -0.06
C LEU A 44 -1.80 -4.81 0.99
N ALA A 45 -0.50 -4.66 0.75
CA ALA A 45 0.41 -3.93 1.64
C ALA A 45 0.03 -2.45 1.75
N SER A 46 -0.34 -1.81 0.64
CA SER A 46 -0.77 -0.40 0.63
C SER A 46 -2.05 -0.19 1.43
N GLY A 47 -3.05 -1.06 1.26
CA GLY A 47 -4.30 -1.01 2.02
C GLY A 47 -4.07 -1.15 3.52
N ARG A 48 -3.18 -2.06 3.91
CA ARG A 48 -2.78 -2.26 5.31
C ARG A 48 -2.02 -1.05 5.86
N ALA A 49 -1.06 -0.51 5.12
CA ALA A 49 -0.28 0.64 5.54
C ALA A 49 -1.15 1.89 5.78
N ILE A 50 -2.18 2.12 4.96
CA ILE A 50 -3.11 3.24 5.12
C ILE A 50 -3.97 3.07 6.38
N GLY A 51 -4.36 1.82 6.71
CA GLY A 51 -5.15 1.50 7.90
C GLY A 51 -4.35 1.37 9.19
N GLU A 52 -3.00 1.33 9.10
CA GLU A 52 -2.14 1.12 10.27
C GLU A 52 -2.12 2.37 11.15
N SER A 53 -2.69 2.28 12.35
CA SER A 53 -2.75 3.38 13.32
C SER A 53 -1.95 3.08 14.59
N ALA A 54 -1.95 1.83 15.05
CA ALA A 54 -1.39 1.47 16.35
C ALA A 54 0.10 1.79 16.47
N ILE A 55 0.90 1.41 15.47
CA ILE A 55 2.34 1.67 15.48
C ILE A 55 2.61 3.18 15.45
N LEU A 56 1.87 3.93 14.64
CA LEU A 56 2.06 5.36 14.48
C LEU A 56 1.71 6.15 15.75
N ILE A 57 0.69 5.73 16.51
CA ILE A 57 0.36 6.35 17.80
C ILE A 57 1.55 6.27 18.76
N PHE A 58 2.25 5.13 18.80
CA PHE A 58 3.38 4.93 19.71
C PHE A 58 4.70 5.53 19.22
N THR A 59 4.85 5.78 17.93
CA THR A 59 6.11 6.26 17.33
C THR A 59 6.08 7.74 16.96
N ALA A 60 5.03 8.20 16.31
CA ALA A 60 4.89 9.58 15.83
C ALA A 60 3.97 10.45 16.69
N GLY A 61 3.21 9.83 17.60
CA GLY A 61 2.27 10.54 18.46
C GLY A 61 0.95 10.88 17.78
N THR A 62 0.16 11.70 18.48
CA THR A 62 -1.17 12.16 18.03
C THR A 62 -1.20 13.68 17.96
N THR A 63 -0.19 14.28 17.34
CA THR A 63 -0.10 15.73 17.26
C THR A 63 -0.84 16.25 16.03
N VAL A 64 -1.95 16.94 16.26
CA VAL A 64 -2.68 17.63 15.19
C VAL A 64 -1.87 18.85 14.78
N SER A 65 -1.28 18.83 13.59
CA SER A 65 -0.65 20.03 13.02
C SER A 65 -1.73 21.07 12.72
N ARG A 66 -1.56 22.28 13.25
CA ARG A 66 -2.45 23.41 12.97
C ARG A 66 -2.19 24.08 11.61
N HIS A 67 -1.11 23.69 10.93
CA HIS A 67 -0.72 24.22 9.63
C HIS A 67 -0.96 23.17 8.54
N MET A 68 -1.59 23.57 7.47
CA MET A 68 -2.01 22.68 6.37
C MET A 68 -0.88 22.00 5.60
N ALA A 69 0.34 22.50 5.69
CA ALA A 69 1.53 21.94 5.05
C ALA A 69 2.78 22.32 5.83
N ASP A 70 3.03 21.58 6.90
CA ASP A 70 4.30 21.70 7.60
C ASP A 70 5.25 20.64 7.05
N PHE A 71 6.22 21.05 6.23
CA PHE A 71 7.22 20.15 5.63
C PHE A 71 8.42 19.94 6.56
N ASP A 72 8.30 20.30 7.84
CA ASP A 72 9.33 19.99 8.82
C ASP A 72 9.29 18.50 9.17
N VAL A 73 10.37 17.80 8.83
CA VAL A 73 10.52 16.34 9.07
C VAL A 73 10.49 16.00 10.58
N PHE A 74 10.75 16.97 11.43
CA PHE A 74 10.73 16.82 12.90
C PHE A 74 9.40 17.29 13.52
N ALA A 75 8.51 17.88 12.75
CA ALA A 75 7.18 18.21 13.24
C ALA A 75 6.37 16.96 13.50
N GLY A 76 5.69 16.91 14.63
CA GLY A 76 4.73 15.83 14.90
C GLY A 76 3.59 15.84 13.87
N GLY A 77 3.21 14.66 13.36
CA GLY A 77 2.14 14.51 12.40
C GLY A 77 1.29 13.30 12.73
N GLU A 78 0.09 13.26 12.16
CA GLU A 78 -0.79 12.11 12.30
C GLU A 78 -1.36 11.68 10.95
N THR A 79 -1.67 10.39 10.83
CA THR A 79 -2.41 9.89 9.66
C THR A 79 -3.91 10.01 9.88
N LEU A 80 -4.69 9.95 8.81
CA LEU A 80 -6.15 9.94 8.90
C LEU A 80 -6.70 8.82 9.78
N ALA A 81 -6.03 7.65 9.80
CA ALA A 81 -6.42 6.53 10.65
C ALA A 81 -6.15 6.82 12.13
N VAL A 82 -5.03 7.46 12.46
CA VAL A 82 -4.70 7.91 13.82
C VAL A 82 -5.68 9.01 14.26
N HIS A 83 -5.99 9.96 13.38
CA HIS A 83 -6.95 11.03 13.66
C HIS A 83 -8.35 10.50 13.95
N LEU A 84 -8.81 9.51 13.18
CA LEU A 84 -10.08 8.82 13.43
C LEU A 84 -10.12 8.19 14.84
N TRP A 85 -9.05 7.50 15.20
CA TRP A 85 -8.93 6.90 16.52
C TRP A 85 -8.95 7.96 17.63
N TYR A 86 -8.21 9.06 17.45
CA TYR A 86 -8.16 10.17 18.40
C TYR A 86 -9.54 10.81 18.61
N VAL A 87 -10.23 11.17 17.52
CA VAL A 87 -11.55 11.80 17.57
C VAL A 87 -12.59 10.92 18.27
N MET A 88 -12.55 9.61 17.99
CA MET A 88 -13.52 8.67 18.58
C MET A 88 -13.19 8.27 20.01
N GLY A 89 -11.89 8.14 20.34
CA GLY A 89 -11.43 7.63 21.63
C GLY A 89 -11.24 8.69 22.70
N ILE A 90 -10.64 9.84 22.35
CA ILE A 90 -10.19 10.84 23.30
C ILE A 90 -10.79 12.22 23.02
N GLY A 91 -11.19 12.49 21.78
CA GLY A 91 -11.64 13.81 21.34
C GLY A 91 -12.90 14.27 22.06
N LEU A 92 -12.80 15.39 22.79
CA LEU A 92 -13.92 16.11 23.43
C LEU A 92 -14.57 17.08 22.44
N VAL A 93 -14.86 16.59 21.23
CA VAL A 93 -15.49 17.41 20.17
C VAL A 93 -16.99 17.14 20.14
N PRO A 94 -17.86 18.16 20.14
CA PRO A 94 -19.31 17.97 20.13
C PRO A 94 -19.80 17.10 18.96
N ASP A 95 -19.24 17.29 17.77
CA ASP A 95 -19.65 16.62 16.54
C ASP A 95 -18.76 15.43 16.16
N ARG A 96 -18.15 14.75 17.16
CA ARG A 96 -17.19 13.65 16.95
C ARG A 96 -17.66 12.57 15.96
N VAL A 97 -18.94 12.21 16.01
CA VAL A 97 -19.50 11.17 15.12
C VAL A 97 -19.55 11.64 13.68
N ALA A 98 -19.95 12.88 13.43
CA ALA A 98 -19.99 13.44 12.08
C ALA A 98 -18.58 13.57 11.49
N ILE A 99 -17.62 14.03 12.28
CA ILE A 99 -16.21 14.13 11.88
C ILE A 99 -15.64 12.74 11.61
N ALA A 100 -15.87 11.77 12.48
CA ALA A 100 -15.41 10.40 12.31
C ALA A 100 -15.98 9.74 11.05
N ASN A 101 -17.26 9.94 10.76
CA ASN A 101 -17.88 9.45 9.54
C ASN A 101 -17.26 10.09 8.29
N GLY A 102 -16.94 11.39 8.33
CA GLY A 102 -16.25 12.10 7.26
C GLY A 102 -14.83 11.53 7.00
N ILE A 103 -14.07 11.32 8.07
CA ILE A 103 -12.72 10.74 7.98
C ILE A 103 -12.79 9.29 7.45
N GLY A 104 -13.74 8.49 7.95
CA GLY A 104 -13.96 7.12 7.49
C GLY A 104 -14.32 7.06 6.00
N ALA A 105 -15.21 7.91 5.54
CA ALA A 105 -15.57 8.02 4.12
C ALA A 105 -14.35 8.41 3.27
N LEU A 106 -13.55 9.37 3.73
CA LEU A 106 -12.34 9.79 3.03
C LEU A 106 -11.32 8.65 2.95
N LEU A 107 -11.11 7.90 4.04
CA LEU A 107 -10.22 6.73 4.04
C LEU A 107 -10.66 5.68 3.02
N ILE A 108 -11.95 5.37 2.96
CA ILE A 108 -12.50 4.43 1.99
C ILE A 108 -12.24 4.93 0.56
N LEU A 109 -12.49 6.20 0.28
CA LEU A 109 -12.26 6.79 -1.04
C LEU A 109 -10.78 6.73 -1.44
N VAL A 110 -9.87 7.05 -0.53
CA VAL A 110 -8.42 6.98 -0.79
C VAL A 110 -7.99 5.55 -1.10
N VAL A 111 -8.42 4.57 -0.30
CA VAL A 111 -8.10 3.15 -0.53
C VAL A 111 -8.66 2.67 -1.86
N LEU A 112 -9.93 3.01 -2.19
CA LEU A 112 -10.52 2.68 -3.47
C LEU A 112 -9.75 3.29 -4.64
N PHE A 113 -9.37 4.55 -4.53
CA PHE A 113 -8.62 5.26 -5.57
C PHE A 113 -7.26 4.58 -5.82
N ILE A 114 -6.52 4.27 -4.76
CA ILE A 114 -5.23 3.57 -4.86
C ILE A 114 -5.42 2.19 -5.50
N ASN A 115 -6.42 1.43 -5.06
CA ASN A 115 -6.71 0.12 -5.63
C ASN A 115 -7.07 0.19 -7.11
N LEU A 116 -7.84 1.18 -7.54
CA LEU A 116 -8.14 1.40 -8.95
C LEU A 116 -6.88 1.67 -9.77
N ILE A 117 -5.96 2.50 -9.27
CA ILE A 117 -4.68 2.76 -9.95
C ILE A 117 -3.91 1.46 -10.15
N PHE A 118 -3.80 0.61 -9.14
CA PHE A 118 -3.10 -0.67 -9.24
C PHE A 118 -3.79 -1.64 -10.20
N ILE A 119 -5.13 -1.71 -10.21
CA ILE A 119 -5.88 -2.54 -11.16
C ILE A 119 -5.63 -2.10 -12.59
N PHE A 120 -5.65 -0.78 -12.86
CA PHE A 120 -5.34 -0.26 -14.19
C PHE A 120 -3.89 -0.55 -14.61
N ALA A 121 -2.93 -0.39 -13.69
CA ALA A 121 -1.53 -0.73 -13.94
C ALA A 121 -1.37 -2.23 -14.27
N GLN A 122 -2.03 -3.11 -13.52
CA GLN A 122 -2.00 -4.55 -13.75
C GLN A 122 -2.60 -4.94 -15.11
N ARG A 123 -3.72 -4.33 -15.51
CA ARG A 123 -4.33 -4.58 -16.82
C ARG A 123 -3.41 -4.18 -17.96
N LYS A 124 -2.74 -3.03 -17.85
CA LYS A 124 -1.80 -2.56 -18.87
C LYS A 124 -0.58 -3.46 -19.03
N LEU A 125 -0.11 -4.05 -17.93
CA LEU A 125 1.02 -4.99 -17.95
C LEU A 125 0.66 -6.36 -18.54
N LYS A 126 -0.60 -6.81 -18.43
CA LYS A 126 -1.07 -8.07 -19.03
C LYS A 126 -1.37 -7.96 -20.52
N SER A 127 -1.48 -6.74 -21.06
CA SER A 127 -1.79 -6.50 -22.49
C SER A 127 -0.54 -6.35 -23.37
N VAL A 128 0.65 -6.48 -22.80
CA VAL A 128 1.95 -6.53 -23.49
C VAL A 128 2.50 -7.94 -23.43
#